data_3f0ca1861a0660507dbb272732ff9644
#
_entry.id   3f0ca1861a0660507dbb272732ff9644
#
_cell.length_a   1.000
_cell.length_b   1.000
_cell.length_c   1.000
_cell.angle_alpha   90.00
_cell.angle_beta   90.00
_cell.angle_gamma   90.00
#
_symmetry.space_group_name_H-M   'P 1'
#
loop_
_entity.id
_entity.type
_entity.pdbx_description
1 polymer ?
#
loop_
_entity_poly.entity_id
_entity_poly.type
_entity_poly.pdbx_seq_one_letter_code
_entity_poly.pdbx_strand_id
1 'polypeptide(L)'
;MRPSKLKKGDTIGVIAPSNYIEKDDLEYINASIALMEASGFKVKFGKYVFEDTLGYGTSPEKRAADINWAFKDDEVKAIMCVKGGEDSNTTLDYIDYEMIKKHPKIICGFSDNTSILNAIHKKTGLVTYHGPTFKSLTSWETGYAYKQFVKTFVEDTRSLIMGEPEDEYTTIQAGQATGELVGGNLSLFTKLVCGKYAVNVQDKILFLEELGFEAAPEMVNNNIYYLKQNGVFDRIAGLWIGNYEHPSKVSIEKIIKNAIGDEYKFQIIKSDNFGHIDKKIIIPIGTKAEINTNEKIKIKLVEKCVDEGK
;
A
#
# COMPACT_ATOMS: atom_id res chain seq x y z
N MET A 1 7.72 -4.48 13.57
CA MET A 1 7.79 -5.96 13.46
C MET A 1 7.77 -6.33 11.99
N ARG A 2 8.78 -7.07 11.51
CA ARG A 2 8.91 -7.47 10.11
C ARG A 2 8.47 -8.90 9.92
N PRO A 3 7.70 -9.24 8.86
CA PRO A 3 7.39 -10.62 8.54
C PRO A 3 8.59 -11.33 7.90
N SER A 4 8.59 -12.65 7.92
CA SER A 4 9.60 -13.47 7.24
C SER A 4 9.43 -13.41 5.72
N LYS A 5 10.53 -13.46 4.96
CA LYS A 5 10.51 -13.60 3.51
C LYS A 5 9.94 -14.95 3.07
N LEU A 6 9.44 -15.00 1.84
CA LEU A 6 8.88 -16.20 1.24
C LEU A 6 9.96 -17.17 0.72
N LYS A 7 9.60 -18.44 0.72
CA LYS A 7 10.39 -19.54 0.14
C LYS A 7 9.52 -20.34 -0.84
N LYS A 8 10.13 -21.01 -1.80
CA LYS A 8 9.41 -21.97 -2.66
C LYS A 8 8.71 -23.03 -1.81
N GLY A 9 7.49 -23.35 -2.14
CA GLY A 9 6.61 -24.23 -1.38
C GLY A 9 5.67 -23.51 -0.41
N ASP A 10 5.90 -22.22 -0.11
CA ASP A 10 5.03 -21.42 0.75
C ASP A 10 3.65 -21.19 0.12
N THR A 11 2.65 -21.00 0.97
CA THR A 11 1.26 -20.74 0.57
C THR A 11 0.96 -19.27 0.65
N ILE A 12 0.40 -18.72 -0.42
CA ILE A 12 -0.16 -17.38 -0.51
C ILE A 12 -1.66 -17.45 -0.21
N GLY A 13 -2.10 -16.78 0.86
CA GLY A 13 -3.51 -16.60 1.17
C GLY A 13 -4.08 -15.42 0.39
N VAL A 14 -5.18 -15.62 -0.33
CA VAL A 14 -5.86 -14.56 -1.08
C VAL A 14 -7.16 -14.21 -0.38
N ILE A 15 -7.35 -12.92 -0.07
CA ILE A 15 -8.52 -12.41 0.64
C ILE A 15 -9.18 -11.26 -0.15
N ALA A 16 -10.48 -11.05 0.07
CA ALA A 16 -11.24 -9.96 -0.52
C ALA A 16 -11.77 -9.01 0.58
N PRO A 17 -10.89 -8.17 1.18
CA PRO A 17 -11.30 -7.30 2.28
C PRO A 17 -12.11 -6.07 1.82
N SER A 18 -12.11 -5.79 0.53
CA SER A 18 -12.88 -4.78 -0.18
C SER A 18 -13.88 -5.46 -1.12
N ASN A 19 -13.81 -5.22 -2.43
CA ASN A 19 -14.72 -5.86 -3.38
C ASN A 19 -14.40 -7.36 -3.56
N TYR A 20 -15.44 -8.17 -3.79
CA TYR A 20 -15.36 -9.62 -4.04
C TYR A 20 -14.83 -9.93 -5.46
N ILE A 21 -14.50 -11.21 -5.71
CA ILE A 21 -14.08 -11.66 -7.04
C ILE A 21 -15.33 -11.81 -7.92
N GLU A 22 -15.44 -10.97 -8.95
CA GLU A 22 -16.50 -11.01 -9.95
C GLU A 22 -16.13 -11.93 -11.12
N LYS A 23 -17.11 -12.23 -11.96
CA LYS A 23 -16.90 -13.08 -13.13
C LYS A 23 -15.80 -12.52 -14.07
N ASP A 24 -15.78 -11.21 -14.24
CA ASP A 24 -14.84 -10.53 -15.13
C ASP A 24 -13.41 -10.48 -14.56
N ASP A 25 -13.23 -10.77 -13.27
CA ASP A 25 -11.93 -10.90 -12.66
C ASP A 25 -11.28 -12.27 -12.91
N LEU A 26 -12.07 -13.30 -13.23
CA LEU A 26 -11.62 -14.70 -13.22
C LEU A 26 -10.47 -14.98 -14.18
N GLU A 27 -10.40 -14.33 -15.32
CA GLU A 27 -9.29 -14.49 -16.26
C GLU A 27 -7.96 -14.12 -15.61
N TYR A 28 -7.88 -12.94 -15.01
CA TYR A 28 -6.68 -12.45 -14.32
C TYR A 28 -6.36 -13.23 -13.05
N ILE A 29 -7.39 -13.65 -12.30
CA ILE A 29 -7.21 -14.47 -11.10
C ILE A 29 -6.62 -15.83 -11.47
N ASN A 30 -7.15 -16.51 -12.50
CA ASN A 30 -6.63 -17.80 -12.96
C ASN A 30 -5.20 -17.67 -13.50
N ALA A 31 -4.91 -16.60 -14.24
CA ALA A 31 -3.55 -16.32 -14.70
C ALA A 31 -2.59 -16.08 -13.51
N SER A 32 -3.04 -15.37 -12.47
CA SER A 32 -2.23 -15.14 -11.26
C SER A 32 -2.01 -16.43 -10.46
N ILE A 33 -2.99 -17.32 -10.38
CA ILE A 33 -2.83 -18.66 -9.79
C ILE A 33 -1.74 -19.43 -10.56
N ALA A 34 -1.89 -19.54 -11.89
CA ALA A 34 -0.94 -20.25 -12.73
C ALA A 34 0.50 -19.70 -12.61
N LEU A 35 0.63 -18.37 -12.55
CA LEU A 35 1.91 -17.68 -12.35
C LEU A 35 2.56 -18.07 -11.01
N MET A 36 1.78 -18.02 -9.92
CA MET A 36 2.27 -18.36 -8.58
C MET A 36 2.66 -19.83 -8.47
N GLU A 37 1.83 -20.73 -9.00
CA GLU A 37 2.13 -22.18 -9.01
C GLU A 37 3.35 -22.52 -9.84
N ALA A 38 3.49 -21.93 -11.04
CA ALA A 38 4.68 -22.08 -11.89
C ALA A 38 5.95 -21.55 -11.20
N SER A 39 5.80 -20.59 -10.28
CA SER A 39 6.89 -20.03 -9.50
C SER A 39 7.20 -20.82 -8.22
N GLY A 40 6.43 -21.89 -7.97
CA GLY A 40 6.63 -22.81 -6.85
C GLY A 40 5.89 -22.43 -5.58
N PHE A 41 4.90 -21.51 -5.63
CA PHE A 41 4.02 -21.18 -4.51
C PHE A 41 2.70 -21.94 -4.59
N LYS A 42 2.05 -22.12 -3.45
CA LYS A 42 0.66 -22.60 -3.36
C LYS A 42 -0.27 -21.40 -3.18
N VAL A 43 -1.51 -21.52 -3.64
CA VAL A 43 -2.53 -20.47 -3.48
C VAL A 43 -3.71 -21.03 -2.71
N LYS A 44 -4.20 -20.28 -1.73
CA LYS A 44 -5.34 -20.65 -0.90
C LYS A 44 -6.26 -19.44 -0.74
N PHE A 45 -7.53 -19.61 -1.04
CA PHE A 45 -8.50 -18.51 -0.98
C PHE A 45 -9.24 -18.49 0.34
N GLY A 46 -9.54 -17.27 0.84
CA GLY A 46 -10.50 -17.06 1.91
C GLY A 46 -11.88 -17.58 1.52
N LYS A 47 -12.66 -17.92 2.52
CA LYS A 47 -13.97 -18.55 2.33
C LYS A 47 -14.97 -17.65 1.60
N TYR A 48 -14.87 -16.34 1.79
CA TYR A 48 -15.88 -15.37 1.37
C TYR A 48 -15.45 -14.51 0.18
N VAL A 49 -14.33 -14.82 -0.46
CA VAL A 49 -13.78 -14.00 -1.57
C VAL A 49 -14.69 -13.90 -2.80
N PHE A 50 -15.60 -14.85 -2.98
CA PHE A 50 -16.59 -14.89 -4.09
C PHE A 50 -17.99 -14.49 -3.65
N GLU A 51 -18.19 -14.18 -2.37
CA GLU A 51 -19.54 -13.93 -1.86
C GLU A 51 -19.93 -12.47 -2.04
N ASP A 52 -21.05 -12.26 -2.72
CA ASP A 52 -21.71 -10.95 -2.84
C ASP A 52 -23.12 -11.02 -2.28
N THR A 53 -23.37 -10.21 -1.24
CA THR A 53 -24.69 -10.08 -0.61
C THR A 53 -25.17 -8.63 -0.57
N LEU A 54 -24.29 -7.69 -0.91
CA LEU A 54 -24.56 -6.25 -0.80
C LEU A 54 -24.45 -5.53 -2.15
N GLY A 55 -24.12 -6.25 -3.26
CA GLY A 55 -23.91 -5.68 -4.59
C GLY A 55 -22.50 -5.19 -4.85
N TYR A 56 -21.59 -5.29 -3.84
CA TYR A 56 -20.16 -4.96 -3.93
C TYR A 56 -19.29 -5.93 -3.14
N GLY A 57 -19.88 -6.80 -2.34
CA GLY A 57 -19.22 -7.81 -1.54
C GLY A 57 -20.13 -8.41 -0.47
N THR A 58 -19.54 -9.10 0.49
CA THR A 58 -20.24 -9.67 1.65
C THR A 58 -20.10 -8.77 2.89
N SER A 59 -20.70 -9.19 4.03
CA SER A 59 -20.67 -8.38 5.26
C SER A 59 -19.25 -8.12 5.77
N PRO A 60 -19.03 -7.00 6.47
CA PRO A 60 -17.72 -6.67 7.05
C PRO A 60 -17.14 -7.76 7.95
N GLU A 61 -17.99 -8.44 8.74
CA GLU A 61 -17.59 -9.53 9.63
C GLU A 61 -17.02 -10.72 8.85
N LYS A 62 -17.65 -11.10 7.74
CA LYS A 62 -17.19 -12.20 6.90
C LYS A 62 -15.87 -11.88 6.20
N ARG A 63 -15.73 -10.66 5.67
CA ARG A 63 -14.48 -10.20 5.06
C ARG A 63 -13.34 -10.15 6.08
N ALA A 64 -13.61 -9.65 7.30
CA ALA A 64 -12.66 -9.69 8.40
C ALA A 64 -12.34 -11.12 8.88
N ALA A 65 -13.31 -12.04 8.83
CA ALA A 65 -13.06 -13.45 9.14
C ALA A 65 -12.03 -14.08 8.19
N ASP A 66 -12.02 -13.72 6.91
CA ASP A 66 -11.00 -14.15 5.94
C ASP A 66 -9.62 -13.52 6.25
N ILE A 67 -9.59 -12.25 6.68
CA ILE A 67 -8.33 -11.62 7.15
C ILE A 67 -7.78 -12.39 8.37
N ASN A 68 -8.62 -12.62 9.38
CA ASN A 68 -8.25 -13.31 10.60
C ASN A 68 -7.81 -14.76 10.32
N TRP A 69 -8.52 -15.47 9.43
CA TRP A 69 -8.14 -16.81 8.99
C TRP A 69 -6.74 -16.79 8.35
N ALA A 70 -6.50 -15.90 7.39
CA ALA A 70 -5.24 -15.86 6.65
C ALA A 70 -4.03 -15.59 7.57
N PHE A 71 -4.19 -14.79 8.61
CA PHE A 71 -3.14 -14.59 9.62
C PHE A 71 -2.99 -15.80 10.56
N LYS A 72 -4.08 -16.47 10.93
CA LYS A 72 -4.08 -17.59 11.88
C LYS A 72 -3.61 -18.91 11.27
N ASP A 73 -3.89 -19.16 9.99
CA ASP A 73 -3.56 -20.42 9.30
C ASP A 73 -2.04 -20.57 9.12
N ASP A 74 -1.44 -21.53 9.79
CA ASP A 74 0.02 -21.75 9.78
C ASP A 74 0.58 -22.14 8.41
N GLU A 75 -0.26 -22.61 7.47
CA GLU A 75 0.17 -22.89 6.08
C GLU A 75 0.38 -21.60 5.31
N VAL A 76 -0.43 -20.57 5.56
CA VAL A 76 -0.34 -19.27 4.88
C VAL A 76 0.90 -18.51 5.37
N LYS A 77 1.79 -18.10 4.44
CA LYS A 77 3.02 -17.34 4.73
C LYS A 77 2.96 -15.89 4.26
N ALA A 78 2.18 -15.62 3.23
CA ALA A 78 1.87 -14.25 2.79
C ALA A 78 0.39 -14.12 2.44
N ILE A 79 -0.13 -12.91 2.56
CA ILE A 79 -1.51 -12.56 2.32
C ILE A 79 -1.55 -11.51 1.20
N MET A 80 -2.34 -11.77 0.17
CA MET A 80 -2.58 -10.80 -0.89
C MET A 80 -4.07 -10.42 -0.93
N CYS A 81 -4.35 -9.12 -0.89
CA CYS A 81 -5.68 -8.61 -1.19
C CYS A 81 -5.97 -8.86 -2.67
N VAL A 82 -7.17 -9.33 -3.00
CA VAL A 82 -7.50 -9.71 -4.38
C VAL A 82 -7.59 -8.51 -5.31
N LYS A 83 -8.27 -7.45 -4.87
CA LYS A 83 -8.42 -6.16 -5.55
C LYS A 83 -8.77 -5.05 -4.55
N GLY A 84 -8.94 -3.83 -5.01
CA GLY A 84 -9.48 -2.71 -4.23
C GLY A 84 -11.00 -2.64 -4.24
N GLY A 85 -11.55 -1.47 -3.98
CA GLY A 85 -12.97 -1.11 -3.90
C GLY A 85 -13.12 0.16 -3.07
N GLU A 86 -14.17 0.24 -2.19
CA GLU A 86 -14.53 1.50 -1.55
C GLU A 86 -14.75 1.41 -0.02
N ASP A 87 -14.81 0.20 0.57
CA ASP A 87 -15.36 0.04 1.90
C ASP A 87 -14.61 -0.91 2.83
N SER A 88 -13.34 -1.18 2.54
CA SER A 88 -12.48 -2.04 3.38
C SER A 88 -12.37 -1.55 4.83
N ASN A 89 -12.51 -0.24 5.06
CA ASN A 89 -12.50 0.35 6.39
C ASN A 89 -13.60 -0.22 7.32
N THR A 90 -14.69 -0.74 6.78
CA THR A 90 -15.78 -1.32 7.57
C THR A 90 -15.38 -2.62 8.27
N THR A 91 -14.32 -3.28 7.80
CA THR A 91 -13.78 -4.52 8.39
C THR A 91 -12.95 -4.28 9.65
N LEU A 92 -12.46 -3.04 9.87
CA LEU A 92 -11.44 -2.73 10.87
C LEU A 92 -11.82 -3.10 12.30
N ASP A 93 -13.10 -3.01 12.65
CA ASP A 93 -13.59 -3.32 14.00
C ASP A 93 -13.68 -4.84 14.29
N TYR A 94 -13.61 -5.68 13.25
CA TYR A 94 -13.71 -7.14 13.33
C TYR A 94 -12.36 -7.86 13.16
N ILE A 95 -11.27 -7.12 12.92
CA ILE A 95 -9.91 -7.68 12.82
C ILE A 95 -9.35 -7.98 14.19
N ASP A 96 -8.83 -9.19 14.38
CA ASP A 96 -8.14 -9.61 15.60
C ASP A 96 -6.66 -9.20 15.58
N TYR A 97 -6.41 -7.96 15.98
CA TYR A 97 -5.05 -7.39 16.00
C TYR A 97 -4.11 -8.09 16.98
N GLU A 98 -4.62 -8.67 18.08
CA GLU A 98 -3.79 -9.39 19.03
C GLU A 98 -3.33 -10.76 18.51
N MET A 99 -4.18 -11.40 17.70
CA MET A 99 -3.79 -12.61 16.97
C MET A 99 -2.73 -12.28 15.89
N ILE A 100 -2.91 -11.18 15.14
CA ILE A 100 -1.95 -10.75 14.12
C ILE A 100 -0.55 -10.50 14.71
N LYS A 101 -0.44 -9.92 15.90
CA LYS A 101 0.85 -9.75 16.61
C LYS A 101 1.57 -11.07 16.85
N LYS A 102 0.82 -12.15 17.05
CA LYS A 102 1.37 -13.49 17.31
C LYS A 102 1.74 -14.25 16.03
N HIS A 103 1.14 -13.87 14.91
CA HIS A 103 1.31 -14.50 13.59
C HIS A 103 1.70 -13.48 12.52
N PRO A 104 2.87 -12.80 12.66
CA PRO A 104 3.27 -11.77 11.69
C PRO A 104 3.53 -12.39 10.31
N LYS A 105 2.80 -11.91 9.30
CA LYS A 105 2.91 -12.34 7.90
C LYS A 105 2.95 -11.14 6.97
N ILE A 106 3.47 -11.35 5.77
CA ILE A 106 3.34 -10.39 4.68
C ILE A 106 1.84 -10.17 4.40
N ILE A 107 1.42 -8.91 4.31
CA ILE A 107 0.11 -8.53 3.77
C ILE A 107 0.30 -7.40 2.75
N CYS A 108 -0.17 -7.62 1.51
CA CYS A 108 0.04 -6.72 0.38
C CYS A 108 -1.28 -6.38 -0.32
N GLY A 109 -1.42 -5.11 -0.68
CA GLY A 109 -2.52 -4.55 -1.44
C GLY A 109 -2.34 -3.05 -1.65
N PHE A 110 -3.23 -2.39 -2.38
CA PHE A 110 -3.22 -0.93 -2.58
C PHE A 110 -4.65 -0.41 -2.79
N SER A 111 -4.80 0.87 -3.13
CA SER A 111 -6.12 1.50 -3.29
C SER A 111 -6.90 1.45 -1.97
N ASP A 112 -8.15 0.99 -1.94
CA ASP A 112 -8.98 0.89 -0.75
C ASP A 112 -8.31 0.09 0.39
N ASN A 113 -7.42 -0.89 0.08
CA ASN A 113 -6.65 -1.61 1.10
C ASN A 113 -5.72 -0.70 1.94
N THR A 114 -5.53 0.56 1.56
CA THR A 114 -4.83 1.58 2.36
C THR A 114 -5.35 1.62 3.80
N SER A 115 -6.67 1.50 3.99
CA SER A 115 -7.30 1.51 5.31
C SER A 115 -6.82 0.36 6.19
N ILE A 116 -6.84 -0.86 5.65
CA ILE A 116 -6.46 -2.08 6.38
C ILE A 116 -4.96 -2.10 6.68
N LEU A 117 -4.14 -1.78 5.69
CA LEU A 117 -2.67 -1.82 5.82
C LEU A 117 -2.19 -0.88 6.92
N ASN A 118 -2.66 0.38 6.91
CA ASN A 118 -2.30 1.36 7.94
C ASN A 118 -2.89 1.01 9.32
N ALA A 119 -4.12 0.48 9.39
CA ALA A 119 -4.73 0.09 10.65
C ALA A 119 -4.01 -1.11 11.30
N ILE A 120 -3.64 -2.14 10.51
CA ILE A 120 -2.85 -3.27 10.99
C ILE A 120 -1.50 -2.77 11.49
N HIS A 121 -0.78 -1.98 10.68
CA HIS A 121 0.50 -1.40 11.11
C HIS A 121 0.36 -0.64 12.43
N LYS A 122 -0.59 0.28 12.52
CA LYS A 122 -0.83 1.09 13.73
C LYS A 122 -1.09 0.23 14.98
N LYS A 123 -1.94 -0.79 14.84
CA LYS A 123 -2.39 -1.60 15.99
C LYS A 123 -1.39 -2.66 16.42
N THR A 124 -0.53 -3.12 15.51
CA THR A 124 0.35 -4.27 15.74
C THR A 124 1.83 -3.95 15.63
N GLY A 125 2.21 -2.87 14.95
CA GLY A 125 3.58 -2.59 14.56
C GLY A 125 4.11 -3.50 13.43
N LEU A 126 3.24 -4.31 12.80
CA LEU A 126 3.62 -5.14 11.65
C LEU A 126 3.90 -4.24 10.44
N VAL A 127 5.00 -4.49 9.74
CA VAL A 127 5.24 -3.91 8.41
C VAL A 127 4.24 -4.50 7.44
N THR A 128 3.48 -3.63 6.77
CA THR A 128 2.49 -3.98 5.75
C THR A 128 2.91 -3.37 4.42
N TYR A 129 2.35 -3.83 3.29
CA TYR A 129 2.92 -3.47 1.99
C TYR A 129 1.88 -2.86 1.06
N HIS A 130 2.06 -1.59 0.72
CA HIS A 130 1.34 -0.93 -0.36
C HIS A 130 1.96 -1.37 -1.68
N GLY A 131 1.25 -2.19 -2.45
CA GLY A 131 1.77 -2.81 -3.66
C GLY A 131 0.70 -3.61 -4.40
N PRO A 132 1.08 -4.42 -5.40
CA PRO A 132 0.13 -5.10 -6.26
C PRO A 132 -0.86 -5.95 -5.48
N THR A 133 -2.11 -5.97 -5.94
CA THR A 133 -3.11 -6.95 -5.54
C THR A 133 -2.90 -8.26 -6.30
N PHE A 134 -3.55 -9.34 -5.86
CA PHE A 134 -3.44 -10.64 -6.52
C PHE A 134 -3.88 -10.59 -7.99
N LYS A 135 -4.99 -9.88 -8.28
CA LYS A 135 -5.45 -9.64 -9.66
C LYS A 135 -4.41 -8.88 -10.48
N SER A 136 -3.77 -7.85 -9.90
CA SER A 136 -2.84 -7.00 -10.64
C SER A 136 -1.47 -7.62 -10.91
N LEU A 137 -1.19 -8.83 -10.44
CA LEU A 137 0.02 -9.57 -10.82
C LEU A 137 0.07 -9.88 -12.33
N THR A 138 -1.10 -10.04 -12.96
CA THR A 138 -1.23 -10.42 -14.37
C THR A 138 -2.15 -9.52 -15.19
N SER A 139 -2.92 -8.62 -14.58
CA SER A 139 -3.81 -7.71 -15.31
C SER A 139 -3.07 -6.59 -16.05
N TRP A 140 -1.77 -6.49 -15.89
CA TRP A 140 -0.88 -5.55 -16.55
C TRP A 140 0.12 -6.30 -17.44
N GLU A 141 0.38 -5.78 -18.62
CA GLU A 141 1.14 -6.49 -19.66
C GLU A 141 2.63 -6.69 -19.36
N THR A 142 3.22 -5.83 -18.53
CA THR A 142 4.68 -5.78 -18.36
C THR A 142 5.26 -6.86 -17.44
N GLY A 143 4.44 -7.53 -16.63
CA GLY A 143 4.89 -8.46 -15.60
C GLY A 143 5.69 -7.78 -14.46
N TYR A 144 5.71 -6.45 -14.42
CA TYR A 144 6.47 -5.68 -13.44
C TYR A 144 5.98 -5.91 -12.01
N ALA A 145 4.66 -6.05 -11.81
CA ALA A 145 4.07 -6.32 -10.50
C ALA A 145 4.61 -7.62 -9.88
N TYR A 146 4.71 -8.68 -10.67
CA TYR A 146 5.29 -9.95 -10.22
C TYR A 146 6.80 -9.84 -9.96
N LYS A 147 7.55 -9.12 -10.81
CA LYS A 147 8.98 -8.84 -10.57
C LYS A 147 9.19 -8.13 -9.22
N GLN A 148 8.36 -7.15 -8.89
CA GLN A 148 8.40 -6.45 -7.60
C GLN A 148 8.03 -7.38 -6.44
N PHE A 149 7.04 -8.26 -6.60
CA PHE A 149 6.70 -9.29 -5.61
C PHE A 149 7.90 -10.17 -5.29
N VAL A 150 8.59 -10.71 -6.31
CA VAL A 150 9.77 -11.56 -6.12
C VAL A 150 10.90 -10.78 -5.46
N LYS A 151 11.22 -9.58 -5.97
CA LYS A 151 12.28 -8.71 -5.46
C LYS A 151 12.07 -8.37 -3.98
N THR A 152 10.83 -8.11 -3.57
CA THR A 152 10.52 -7.64 -2.22
C THR A 152 10.32 -8.78 -1.22
N PHE A 153 9.69 -9.86 -1.63
CA PHE A 153 9.24 -10.88 -0.69
C PHE A 153 10.02 -12.19 -0.73
N VAL A 154 10.78 -12.46 -1.80
CA VAL A 154 11.50 -13.73 -2.00
C VAL A 154 13.00 -13.52 -1.96
N GLU A 155 13.50 -12.54 -2.72
CA GLU A 155 14.91 -12.22 -2.76
C GLU A 155 15.32 -11.46 -1.49
N ASP A 156 16.60 -11.59 -1.09
CA ASP A 156 17.16 -10.72 -0.05
C ASP A 156 17.33 -9.32 -0.64
N THR A 157 16.29 -8.50 -0.54
CA THR A 157 16.34 -7.13 -1.02
C THR A 157 17.24 -6.27 -0.13
N ARG A 158 18.54 -6.44 -0.25
CA ARG A 158 19.52 -5.44 0.17
C ARG A 158 19.48 -4.20 -0.72
N SER A 159 18.68 -4.22 -1.79
CA SER A 159 18.42 -3.02 -2.60
C SER A 159 17.52 -2.09 -1.79
N LEU A 160 18.18 -1.21 -1.04
CA LEU A 160 17.52 -0.16 -0.27
C LEU A 160 16.87 0.92 -1.15
N ILE A 161 16.98 0.79 -2.47
CA ILE A 161 16.52 1.78 -3.44
C ILE A 161 15.04 1.56 -3.76
N MET A 162 14.24 2.60 -3.58
CA MET A 162 12.80 2.62 -3.85
C MET A 162 12.52 3.11 -5.28
N GLY A 163 12.95 2.33 -6.28
CA GLY A 163 12.76 2.66 -7.70
C GLY A 163 13.75 1.94 -8.60
N GLU A 164 13.63 2.18 -9.88
CA GLU A 164 14.55 1.70 -10.91
C GLU A 164 15.43 2.87 -11.41
N PRO A 165 16.60 2.59 -12.02
CA PRO A 165 17.50 3.64 -12.49
C PRO A 165 16.90 4.62 -13.51
N GLU A 166 15.87 4.19 -14.24
CA GLU A 166 15.12 4.99 -15.21
C GLU A 166 14.00 5.81 -14.62
N ASP A 167 13.62 5.63 -13.36
CA ASP A 167 12.56 6.39 -12.73
C ASP A 167 12.93 7.88 -12.61
N GLU A 168 11.98 8.73 -12.94
CA GLU A 168 12.13 10.18 -12.83
C GLU A 168 11.58 10.67 -11.49
N TYR A 169 12.36 11.53 -10.85
CA TYR A 169 11.99 12.17 -9.58
C TYR A 169 12.01 13.70 -9.72
N THR A 170 10.88 14.31 -9.40
CA THR A 170 10.78 15.78 -9.30
C THR A 170 11.00 16.21 -7.84
N THR A 171 11.85 17.21 -7.63
CA THR A 171 11.99 17.88 -6.33
C THR A 171 11.04 19.07 -6.29
N ILE A 172 10.06 19.03 -5.38
CA ILE A 172 9.12 20.14 -5.16
C ILE A 172 9.66 21.04 -4.04
N GLN A 173 10.16 20.43 -2.95
CA GLN A 173 10.83 21.13 -1.86
C GLN A 173 12.09 20.36 -1.46
N ALA A 174 13.25 21.03 -1.58
CA ALA A 174 14.56 20.41 -1.43
C ALA A 174 14.94 20.13 0.03
N GLY A 175 15.83 19.15 0.24
CA GLY A 175 16.43 18.82 1.52
C GLY A 175 16.57 17.32 1.76
N GLN A 176 16.73 16.96 3.04
CA GLN A 176 16.85 15.57 3.51
C GLN A 176 15.86 15.32 4.64
N ALA A 177 15.26 14.13 4.66
CA ALA A 177 14.38 13.67 5.72
C ALA A 177 14.56 12.17 5.94
N THR A 178 14.37 11.72 7.18
CA THR A 178 14.36 10.30 7.52
C THR A 178 13.15 10.04 8.40
N GLY A 179 12.38 9.00 8.09
CA GLY A 179 11.19 8.61 8.84
C GLY A 179 10.65 7.27 8.38
N GLU A 180 9.76 6.68 9.17
CA GLU A 180 9.00 5.51 8.71
C GLU A 180 7.98 5.94 7.65
N LEU A 181 7.77 5.06 6.67
CA LEU A 181 6.77 5.26 5.61
C LEU A 181 5.36 4.99 6.14
N VAL A 182 4.45 5.93 5.90
CA VAL A 182 3.00 5.77 6.11
C VAL A 182 2.25 6.42 4.95
N GLY A 183 1.08 5.91 4.59
CA GLY A 183 0.34 6.51 3.48
C GLY A 183 -0.40 5.50 2.62
N GLY A 184 -0.58 5.84 1.34
CA GLY A 184 -1.30 5.09 0.33
C GLY A 184 -2.18 5.97 -0.52
N ASN A 185 -3.40 5.53 -0.83
CA ASN A 185 -4.37 6.34 -1.56
C ASN A 185 -4.80 7.55 -0.73
N LEU A 186 -4.79 8.74 -1.32
CA LEU A 186 -4.99 10.02 -0.64
C LEU A 186 -6.38 10.10 0.00
N SER A 187 -7.45 9.81 -0.74
CA SER A 187 -8.82 9.91 -0.24
C SER A 187 -9.09 8.94 0.91
N LEU A 188 -8.47 7.76 0.89
CA LEU A 188 -8.57 6.76 1.96
C LEU A 188 -7.70 7.15 3.17
N PHE A 189 -6.46 7.60 2.94
CA PHE A 189 -5.57 8.01 4.03
C PHE A 189 -6.13 9.22 4.79
N THR A 190 -6.77 10.16 4.10
CA THR A 190 -7.42 11.32 4.72
C THR A 190 -8.48 10.91 5.77
N LYS A 191 -9.15 9.77 5.57
CA LYS A 191 -10.10 9.21 6.55
C LYS A 191 -9.41 8.58 7.79
N LEU A 192 -8.08 8.38 7.73
CA LEU A 192 -7.27 7.77 8.79
C LEU A 192 -6.45 8.79 9.61
N VAL A 193 -6.71 10.09 9.49
CA VAL A 193 -5.98 11.11 10.27
C VAL A 193 -6.62 11.44 11.59
N CYS A 194 -7.82 10.94 11.84
CA CYS A 194 -8.56 11.10 13.10
C CYS A 194 -9.27 9.80 13.51
N GLY A 195 -9.82 9.78 14.74
CA GLY A 195 -10.59 8.67 15.25
C GLY A 195 -9.75 7.47 15.74
N LYS A 196 -10.44 6.35 15.93
CA LYS A 196 -9.90 5.11 16.55
C LYS A 196 -8.71 4.50 15.81
N TYR A 197 -8.68 4.67 14.49
CA TYR A 197 -7.66 4.12 13.60
C TYR A 197 -6.68 5.18 13.08
N ALA A 198 -6.69 6.38 13.67
CA ALA A 198 -5.82 7.48 13.24
C ALA A 198 -4.34 7.07 13.22
N VAL A 199 -3.70 7.23 12.07
CA VAL A 199 -2.28 6.91 11.88
C VAL A 199 -1.43 7.96 12.62
N ASN A 200 -0.40 7.48 13.34
CA ASN A 200 0.59 8.41 13.88
C ASN A 200 1.51 8.87 12.74
N VAL A 201 1.46 10.16 12.42
CA VAL A 201 2.28 10.76 11.35
C VAL A 201 3.50 11.52 11.88
N GLN A 202 3.71 11.55 13.20
CA GLN A 202 4.83 12.28 13.82
C GLN A 202 6.18 11.73 13.33
N ASP A 203 6.99 12.61 12.73
CA ASP A 203 8.30 12.31 12.17
C ASP A 203 8.30 11.18 11.09
N LYS A 204 7.17 11.03 10.37
CA LYS A 204 7.01 10.03 9.31
C LYS A 204 7.21 10.64 7.93
N ILE A 205 7.56 9.82 6.95
CA ILE A 205 7.47 10.15 5.54
C ILE A 205 6.10 9.70 5.06
N LEU A 206 5.26 10.66 4.69
CA LEU A 206 3.94 10.41 4.13
C LEU A 206 4.06 10.17 2.62
N PHE A 207 3.52 9.06 2.10
CA PHE A 207 3.42 8.82 0.66
C PHE A 207 1.96 8.78 0.23
N LEU A 208 1.63 9.43 -0.90
CA LEU A 208 0.25 9.61 -1.36
C LEU A 208 0.15 9.44 -2.88
N GLU A 209 -0.89 8.74 -3.34
CA GLU A 209 -1.26 8.60 -4.74
C GLU A 209 -2.78 8.72 -4.89
N GLU A 210 -3.29 8.96 -6.10
CA GLU A 210 -4.73 9.03 -6.33
C GLU A 210 -5.08 8.73 -7.78
N LEU A 211 -6.35 8.37 -8.04
CA LEU A 211 -6.83 8.09 -9.39
C LEU A 211 -8.24 8.59 -9.65
N GLY A 212 -8.61 8.61 -10.92
CA GLY A 212 -10.00 8.77 -11.38
C GLY A 212 -10.64 10.07 -10.93
N PHE A 213 -11.87 10.00 -10.47
CA PHE A 213 -12.64 11.16 -10.01
C PHE A 213 -12.03 11.80 -8.76
N GLU A 214 -11.51 10.99 -7.84
CA GLU A 214 -10.87 11.44 -6.61
C GLU A 214 -9.57 12.22 -6.88
N ALA A 215 -8.97 12.01 -8.07
CA ALA A 215 -7.82 12.76 -8.54
C ALA A 215 -8.19 14.11 -9.19
N ALA A 216 -9.47 14.46 -9.27
CA ALA A 216 -9.88 15.79 -9.73
C ALA A 216 -9.25 16.89 -8.86
N PRO A 217 -8.76 18.00 -9.45
CA PRO A 217 -8.01 19.03 -8.71
C PRO A 217 -8.70 19.54 -7.47
N GLU A 218 -10.01 19.73 -7.51
CA GLU A 218 -10.81 20.16 -6.37
C GLU A 218 -10.91 19.09 -5.27
N MET A 219 -10.99 17.81 -5.64
CA MET A 219 -11.04 16.70 -4.68
C MET A 219 -9.70 16.56 -3.96
N VAL A 220 -8.62 16.63 -4.70
CA VAL A 220 -7.27 16.64 -4.12
C VAL A 220 -7.05 17.81 -3.23
N ASN A 221 -7.34 19.01 -3.71
CA ASN A 221 -7.21 20.23 -2.91
C ASN A 221 -8.00 20.08 -1.59
N ASN A 222 -9.22 19.55 -1.66
CA ASN A 222 -10.05 19.29 -0.49
C ASN A 222 -9.36 18.31 0.48
N ASN A 223 -8.87 17.16 -0.01
CA ASN A 223 -8.19 16.17 0.81
C ASN A 223 -6.88 16.72 1.42
N ILE A 224 -6.09 17.48 0.68
CA ILE A 224 -4.88 18.14 1.19
C ILE A 224 -5.23 19.14 2.31
N TYR A 225 -6.32 19.91 2.17
CA TYR A 225 -6.78 20.79 3.25
C TYR A 225 -7.27 20.02 4.48
N TYR A 226 -7.91 18.85 4.33
CA TYR A 226 -8.22 17.97 5.46
C TYR A 226 -6.95 17.52 6.20
N LEU A 227 -5.91 17.12 5.48
CA LEU A 227 -4.62 16.78 6.09
C LEU A 227 -4.03 17.98 6.85
N LYS A 228 -4.05 19.17 6.22
CA LYS A 228 -3.59 20.43 6.84
C LYS A 228 -4.35 20.76 8.10
N GLN A 229 -5.68 20.76 8.05
CA GLN A 229 -6.56 21.08 9.19
C GLN A 229 -6.44 20.11 10.35
N ASN A 230 -6.03 18.85 10.09
CA ASN A 230 -5.75 17.87 11.12
C ASN A 230 -4.27 17.89 11.58
N GLY A 231 -3.49 18.92 11.21
CA GLY A 231 -2.11 19.12 11.65
C GLY A 231 -1.14 18.05 11.14
N VAL A 232 -1.45 17.40 10.01
CA VAL A 232 -0.58 16.36 9.45
C VAL A 232 0.75 16.98 9.00
N PHE A 233 0.68 18.11 8.30
CA PHE A 233 1.87 18.78 7.76
C PHE A 233 2.75 19.44 8.83
N ASP A 234 2.23 19.69 10.04
CA ASP A 234 3.01 20.15 11.18
C ASP A 234 3.89 19.05 11.79
N ARG A 235 3.60 17.77 11.46
CA ARG A 235 4.17 16.59 12.13
C ARG A 235 5.01 15.69 11.23
N ILE A 236 4.78 15.68 9.91
CA ILE A 236 5.54 14.81 9.00
C ILE A 236 6.98 15.29 8.80
N ALA A 237 7.88 14.34 8.55
CA ALA A 237 9.26 14.63 8.18
C ALA A 237 9.43 14.89 6.68
N GLY A 238 8.56 14.30 5.83
CA GLY A 238 8.64 14.46 4.39
C GLY A 238 7.36 13.98 3.70
N LEU A 239 7.16 14.42 2.45
CA LEU A 239 6.05 14.02 1.60
C LEU A 239 6.57 13.45 0.29
N TRP A 240 6.12 12.24 -0.05
CA TRP A 240 6.40 11.59 -1.32
C TRP A 240 5.11 11.37 -2.10
N ILE A 241 5.02 12.02 -3.27
CA ILE A 241 3.86 12.01 -4.15
C ILE A 241 4.08 10.99 -5.24
N GLY A 242 3.14 10.07 -5.39
CA GLY A 242 3.09 9.06 -6.42
C GLY A 242 2.37 9.51 -7.68
N ASN A 243 1.92 8.53 -8.44
CA ASN A 243 1.13 8.77 -9.64
C ASN A 243 -0.19 9.46 -9.29
N TYR A 244 -0.51 10.40 -10.16
CA TYR A 244 -1.67 11.25 -10.03
C TYR A 244 -2.20 11.55 -11.41
N GLU A 245 -3.17 10.78 -11.85
CA GLU A 245 -3.67 10.89 -13.21
C GLU A 245 -5.11 11.40 -13.23
N HIS A 246 -5.28 12.58 -13.82
CA HIS A 246 -6.57 13.16 -14.12
C HIS A 246 -6.52 13.90 -15.47
N PRO A 247 -7.59 13.90 -16.27
CA PRO A 247 -7.63 14.61 -17.55
C PRO A 247 -7.41 16.11 -17.48
N SER A 248 -7.49 16.72 -16.30
CA SER A 248 -7.20 18.14 -16.11
C SER A 248 -5.73 18.43 -16.38
N LYS A 249 -5.45 19.64 -16.88
CA LYS A 249 -4.09 20.13 -17.13
C LYS A 249 -3.42 20.75 -15.89
N VAL A 250 -4.06 20.64 -14.71
CA VAL A 250 -3.50 21.18 -13.46
C VAL A 250 -2.64 20.12 -12.82
N SER A 251 -1.36 20.40 -12.67
CA SER A 251 -0.44 19.45 -12.05
C SER A 251 -0.66 19.35 -10.53
N ILE A 252 -0.40 18.17 -9.99
CA ILE A 252 -0.48 17.92 -8.55
C ILE A 252 0.47 18.82 -7.76
N GLU A 253 1.64 19.12 -8.31
CA GLU A 253 2.63 20.01 -7.69
C GLU A 253 2.07 21.42 -7.48
N LYS A 254 1.29 21.91 -8.45
CA LYS A 254 0.63 23.21 -8.36
C LYS A 254 -0.44 23.21 -7.27
N ILE A 255 -1.24 22.14 -7.18
CA ILE A 255 -2.28 21.99 -6.16
C ILE A 255 -1.63 21.97 -4.76
N ILE A 256 -0.61 21.14 -4.58
CA ILE A 256 0.10 21.02 -3.31
C ILE A 256 0.76 22.33 -2.89
N LYS A 257 1.49 22.97 -3.79
CA LYS A 257 2.11 24.29 -3.50
C LYS A 257 1.07 25.33 -3.11
N ASN A 258 -0.08 25.36 -3.79
CA ASN A 258 -1.16 26.27 -3.46
C ASN A 258 -1.76 26.00 -2.06
N ALA A 259 -1.95 24.73 -1.70
CA ALA A 259 -2.58 24.34 -0.43
C ALA A 259 -1.62 24.42 0.77
N ILE A 260 -0.36 24.02 0.58
CA ILE A 260 0.65 24.01 1.64
C ILE A 260 1.29 25.39 1.80
N GLY A 261 1.53 26.12 0.69
CA GLY A 261 2.24 27.40 0.72
C GLY A 261 3.70 27.24 1.13
N ASP A 262 4.30 28.32 1.63
CA ASP A 262 5.71 28.38 2.05
C ASP A 262 5.92 28.20 3.57
N GLU A 263 4.84 27.92 4.30
CA GLU A 263 4.88 27.83 5.78
C GLU A 263 5.53 26.55 6.30
N TYR A 264 5.44 25.43 5.53
CA TYR A 264 6.00 24.14 5.92
C TYR A 264 7.39 23.91 5.33
N LYS A 265 8.26 23.27 6.08
CA LYS A 265 9.68 23.10 5.73
C LYS A 265 10.11 21.65 5.49
N PHE A 266 9.18 20.67 5.53
CA PHE A 266 9.48 19.30 5.21
C PHE A 266 9.77 19.11 3.70
N GLN A 267 10.51 18.08 3.36
CA GLN A 267 10.90 17.78 1.99
C GLN A 267 9.74 17.20 1.20
N ILE A 268 9.62 17.61 -0.08
CA ILE A 268 8.58 17.13 -0.98
C ILE A 268 9.21 16.63 -2.28
N ILE A 269 8.99 15.36 -2.58
CA ILE A 269 9.39 14.74 -3.84
C ILE A 269 8.18 14.13 -4.54
N LYS A 270 8.28 13.98 -5.88
CA LYS A 270 7.30 13.26 -6.70
C LYS A 270 8.01 12.25 -7.59
N SER A 271 7.39 11.09 -7.76
CA SER A 271 7.75 10.10 -8.78
C SER A 271 6.53 9.30 -9.21
N ASP A 272 6.45 8.97 -10.51
CA ASP A 272 5.33 8.18 -11.04
C ASP A 272 5.67 6.67 -11.06
N ASN A 273 6.20 6.14 -9.93
CA ASN A 273 6.57 4.74 -9.79
C ASN A 273 5.75 3.97 -8.74
N PHE A 274 4.69 4.57 -8.22
CA PHE A 274 3.66 3.89 -7.41
C PHE A 274 2.29 4.53 -7.60
N GLY A 275 1.23 3.79 -7.29
CA GLY A 275 -0.16 4.19 -7.47
C GLY A 275 -0.89 3.29 -8.47
N HIS A 276 -1.90 3.82 -9.16
CA HIS A 276 -2.74 3.08 -10.11
C HIS A 276 -2.10 2.99 -11.51
N ILE A 277 -0.90 2.50 -11.56
CA ILE A 277 -0.09 2.33 -12.79
C ILE A 277 0.41 0.88 -12.92
N ASP A 278 0.86 0.51 -14.11
CA ASP A 278 1.46 -0.80 -14.37
C ASP A 278 2.77 -0.98 -13.59
N LYS A 279 3.74 -0.11 -13.82
CA LYS A 279 5.08 -0.17 -13.20
C LYS A 279 5.09 0.39 -11.79
N LYS A 280 4.38 -0.29 -10.85
CA LYS A 280 4.36 0.11 -9.44
C LYS A 280 5.34 -0.67 -8.60
N ILE A 281 6.10 0.04 -7.78
CA ILE A 281 6.93 -0.54 -6.73
C ILE A 281 6.09 -0.96 -5.51
N ILE A 282 6.67 -1.76 -4.64
CA ILE A 282 6.08 -2.11 -3.35
C ILE A 282 6.66 -1.20 -2.27
N ILE A 283 5.80 -0.50 -1.53
CA ILE A 283 6.17 0.42 -0.45
C ILE A 283 5.85 -0.23 0.90
N PRO A 284 6.88 -0.51 1.76
CA PRO A 284 6.68 -1.13 3.06
C PRO A 284 6.28 -0.07 4.11
N ILE A 285 5.01 -0.07 4.51
CA ILE A 285 4.46 0.79 5.57
C ILE A 285 5.09 0.39 6.92
N GLY A 286 5.63 1.36 7.65
CA GLY A 286 6.30 1.15 8.92
C GLY A 286 7.79 0.82 8.82
N THR A 287 8.36 0.84 7.61
CA THR A 287 9.80 0.71 7.39
C THR A 287 10.43 2.09 7.26
N LYS A 288 11.62 2.25 7.83
CA LYS A 288 12.35 3.53 7.81
C LYS A 288 12.96 3.79 6.44
N ALA A 289 12.73 5.00 5.93
CA ALA A 289 13.24 5.47 4.65
C ALA A 289 13.94 6.84 4.80
N GLU A 290 14.77 7.20 3.83
CA GLU A 290 15.42 8.49 3.71
C GLU A 290 15.03 9.13 2.37
N ILE A 291 14.57 10.38 2.41
CA ILE A 291 14.50 11.29 1.26
C ILE A 291 15.81 12.08 1.21
N ASN A 292 16.45 12.10 0.03
CA ASN A 292 17.58 12.99 -0.27
C ASN A 292 17.41 13.56 -1.67
N THR A 293 17.07 14.83 -1.76
CA THR A 293 16.76 15.49 -3.04
C THR A 293 17.98 15.72 -3.93
N ASN A 294 19.20 15.56 -3.42
CA ASN A 294 20.45 15.67 -4.19
C ASN A 294 20.78 14.37 -4.94
N GLU A 295 20.17 13.25 -4.56
CA GLU A 295 20.39 11.96 -5.22
C GLU A 295 19.52 11.84 -6.49
N LYS A 296 19.96 11.00 -7.44
CA LYS A 296 19.17 10.68 -8.64
C LYS A 296 17.86 9.97 -8.25
N ILE A 297 17.96 8.89 -7.48
CA ILE A 297 16.81 8.23 -6.84
C ILE A 297 16.69 8.84 -5.45
N LYS A 298 15.64 9.64 -5.28
CA LYS A 298 15.51 10.55 -4.14
C LYS A 298 14.99 9.93 -2.87
N ILE A 299 14.63 8.62 -2.90
CA ILE A 299 14.16 7.90 -1.73
C ILE A 299 14.74 6.49 -1.68
N LYS A 300 15.15 6.07 -0.50
CA LYS A 300 15.70 4.73 -0.23
C LYS A 300 15.25 4.23 1.14
N LEU A 301 15.12 2.92 1.30
CA LEU A 301 14.96 2.32 2.63
C LEU A 301 16.32 2.38 3.37
N VAL A 302 16.28 2.60 4.67
CA VAL A 302 17.49 2.56 5.53
C VAL A 302 17.54 1.29 6.38
N GLU A 303 16.55 0.42 6.24
CA GLU A 303 16.48 -0.87 6.91
C GLU A 303 15.73 -1.90 6.04
N LYS A 304 15.90 -3.20 6.32
CA LYS A 304 15.14 -4.27 5.65
C LYS A 304 13.65 -4.17 5.94
N CYS A 305 12.82 -4.58 5.00
CA CYS A 305 11.36 -4.64 5.18
C CYS A 305 10.83 -6.04 5.48
N VAL A 306 11.61 -7.10 5.21
CA VAL A 306 11.35 -8.50 5.59
C VAL A 306 12.53 -9.07 6.36
N ASP A 307 12.29 -10.08 7.18
CA ASP A 307 13.32 -10.84 7.88
C ASP A 307 13.66 -12.14 7.14
N GLU A 308 14.88 -12.66 7.32
CA GLU A 308 15.38 -13.87 6.64
C GLU A 308 14.53 -15.13 6.90
N GLY A 309 13.70 -15.12 7.94
CA GLY A 309 12.98 -16.28 8.42
C GLY A 309 13.91 -17.22 9.21
N LYS A 310 13.35 -17.81 10.24
CA LYS A 310 14.05 -18.83 11.04
C LYS A 310 14.05 -20.18 10.33
#